data_78660f5c6b021b58a47808e3186c33b4
#
_entry.id   78660f5c6b021b58a47808e3186c33b4
#
_cell.length_a   1.000
_cell.length_b   1.000
_cell.length_c   1.000
_cell.angle_alpha   90.00
_cell.angle_beta   90.00
_cell.angle_gamma   90.00
#
_symmetry.space_group_name_H-M   'P 1'
#
loop_
_entity.id
_entity.type
_entity.pdbx_description
1 polymer ?
#
loop_
_entity_poly.entity_id
_entity_poly.type
_entity_poly.pdbx_seq_one_letter_code
_entity_poly.pdbx_strand_id
1 'polypeptide(L)'
;VDYQMFELDDKSKKIIFSHNPFSMPQGDIKKINFSKPLEIKAYQYDIVCNGVELSSGAIRNHIPDLMYKLFSIVGYSKNEVNKKFSGMINALSYGAPPHGGIAPGVDRIVMLLADKKNIREVTLFPMNQNAQDLMMDAPSNVDEAQLKDLGIKIEKKKNSRGF
;
A
#
# COMPACT_ATOMS: atom_id res chain seq x y z
N VAL A 1 -2.39 0.95 17.01
CA VAL A 1 -1.82 2.32 17.16
C VAL A 1 -0.33 2.24 17.46
N ASP A 2 0.39 3.32 17.23
CA ASP A 2 1.85 3.42 17.46
C ASP A 2 2.71 2.48 16.60
N TYR A 3 2.29 2.28 15.37
CA TYR A 3 3.07 1.52 14.39
C TYR A 3 4.40 2.19 14.06
N GLN A 4 5.42 1.38 13.85
CA GLN A 4 6.68 1.86 13.28
C GLN A 4 6.43 2.38 11.87
N MET A 5 7.08 3.49 11.50
CA MET A 5 6.96 4.04 10.14
C MET A 5 7.76 3.24 9.12
N PHE A 6 8.86 2.67 9.57
CA PHE A 6 9.79 1.90 8.75
C PHE A 6 10.08 0.54 9.37
N GLU A 7 10.39 -0.41 8.52
CA GLU A 7 10.85 -1.74 8.91
C GLU A 7 12.01 -2.19 8.02
N LEU A 8 12.69 -3.23 8.45
CA LEU A 8 13.75 -3.87 7.68
C LEU A 8 13.13 -5.01 6.87
N ASP A 9 13.18 -4.94 5.55
CA ASP A 9 12.71 -6.04 4.71
C ASP A 9 13.59 -7.28 4.89
N ASP A 10 13.00 -8.40 5.22
CA ASP A 10 13.72 -9.63 5.54
C ASP A 10 14.54 -10.19 4.36
N LYS A 11 14.08 -9.98 3.14
CA LYS A 11 14.71 -10.51 1.93
C LYS A 11 15.81 -9.59 1.41
N SER A 12 15.50 -8.31 1.21
CA SER A 12 16.46 -7.36 0.63
C SER A 12 17.37 -6.70 1.67
N LYS A 13 17.05 -6.84 2.97
CA LYS A 13 17.73 -6.15 4.08
C LYS A 13 17.78 -4.63 3.93
N LYS A 14 16.83 -4.08 3.18
CA LYS A 14 16.66 -2.63 3.01
C LYS A 14 15.59 -2.10 3.94
N ILE A 15 15.70 -0.84 4.29
CA ILE A 15 14.64 -0.12 5.01
C ILE A 15 13.51 0.16 4.04
N ILE A 16 12.30 -0.20 4.43
CA ILE A 16 11.07 0.02 3.68
C ILE A 16 10.03 0.69 4.60
N PHE A 17 8.97 1.25 4.02
CA PHE A 17 7.82 1.67 4.81
C PHE A 17 7.06 0.44 5.33
N SER A 18 6.67 0.48 6.62
CA SER A 18 5.97 -0.64 7.25
C SER A 18 4.54 -0.80 6.71
N HIS A 19 3.71 0.24 6.82
CA HIS A 19 2.31 0.19 6.40
C HIS A 19 1.99 1.25 5.33
N ASN A 20 1.77 2.49 5.76
CA ASN A 20 1.35 3.57 4.88
C ASN A 20 2.44 4.64 4.76
N PRO A 21 3.07 4.78 3.58
CA PRO A 21 4.17 5.74 3.36
C PRO A 21 3.74 7.20 3.48
N PHE A 22 2.45 7.48 3.42
CA PHE A 22 1.87 8.83 3.47
C PHE A 22 1.39 9.23 4.86
N SER A 23 1.75 8.46 5.89
CA SER A 23 1.41 8.76 7.27
C SER A 23 2.28 9.87 7.83
N MET A 24 1.73 10.63 8.78
CA MET A 24 2.48 11.60 9.56
C MET A 24 3.32 10.88 10.62
N PRO A 25 4.63 11.13 10.71
CA PRO A 25 5.42 10.64 11.84
C PRO A 25 4.97 11.29 13.15
N GLN A 26 5.09 10.54 14.25
CA GLN A 26 4.71 11.01 15.57
C GLN A 26 5.73 11.99 16.15
N GLY A 27 5.24 12.89 16.99
CA GLY A 27 6.05 13.82 17.76
C GLY A 27 6.35 15.13 17.04
N ASP A 28 7.30 15.88 17.60
CA ASP A 28 7.75 17.15 17.01
C ASP A 28 8.66 16.87 15.81
N ILE A 29 8.22 17.25 14.62
CA ILE A 29 8.93 17.03 13.35
C ILE A 29 10.37 17.57 13.40
N LYS A 30 10.61 18.66 14.13
CA LYS A 30 11.94 19.27 14.27
C LYS A 30 12.91 18.43 15.10
N LYS A 31 12.38 17.53 15.94
CA LYS A 31 13.14 16.68 16.85
C LYS A 31 13.29 15.24 16.37
N ILE A 32 12.66 14.87 15.27
CA ILE A 32 12.74 13.52 14.71
C ILE A 32 14.19 13.20 14.31
N ASN A 33 14.70 12.10 14.82
CA ASN A 33 16.03 11.61 14.45
C ASN A 33 15.95 10.73 13.19
N PHE A 34 16.11 11.33 12.03
CA PHE A 34 16.08 10.62 10.75
C PHE A 34 17.27 9.68 10.51
N SER A 35 18.32 9.75 11.34
CA SER A 35 19.44 8.79 11.29
C SER A 35 19.10 7.44 11.95
N LYS A 36 17.97 7.37 12.64
CA LYS A 36 17.46 6.15 13.28
C LYS A 36 16.03 5.86 12.81
N PRO A 37 15.83 5.55 11.54
CA PRO A 37 14.49 5.45 10.94
C PRO A 37 13.61 4.38 11.59
N LEU A 38 14.19 3.28 12.06
CA LEU A 38 13.44 2.20 12.71
C LEU A 38 12.86 2.59 14.09
N GLU A 39 13.29 3.73 14.68
CA GLU A 39 12.71 4.26 15.91
C GLU A 39 11.55 5.23 15.65
N ILE A 40 11.33 5.64 14.40
CA ILE A 40 10.28 6.59 14.04
C ILE A 40 8.93 5.87 14.01
N LYS A 41 8.00 6.35 14.84
CA LYS A 41 6.61 5.90 14.83
C LYS A 41 5.74 6.80 13.94
N ALA A 42 4.65 6.26 13.43
CA ALA A 42 3.67 6.98 12.61
C ALA A 42 2.30 7.00 13.29
N TYR A 43 1.49 8.02 12.99
CA TYR A 43 0.08 8.07 13.37
C TYR A 43 -0.73 7.17 12.44
N GLN A 44 -0.64 5.86 12.67
CA GLN A 44 -1.39 4.81 11.98
C GLN A 44 -2.26 4.06 12.97
N TYR A 45 -3.40 3.60 12.52
CA TYR A 45 -4.38 2.93 13.37
C TYR A 45 -5.23 1.97 12.58
N ASP A 46 -5.59 0.85 13.23
CA ASP A 46 -6.53 -0.13 12.72
C ASP A 46 -7.65 -0.33 13.71
N ILE A 47 -8.84 -0.65 13.19
CA ILE A 47 -9.96 -1.16 13.98
C ILE A 47 -9.99 -2.67 13.79
N VAL A 48 -9.89 -3.39 14.91
CA VAL A 48 -9.89 -4.85 14.94
C VAL A 48 -11.09 -5.32 15.75
N CYS A 49 -11.83 -6.29 15.24
CA CYS A 49 -12.93 -6.94 15.93
C CYS A 49 -12.81 -8.46 15.79
N ASN A 50 -12.86 -9.19 16.90
CA ASN A 50 -12.73 -10.64 16.93
C ASN A 50 -11.51 -11.20 16.17
N GLY A 51 -10.38 -10.50 16.22
CA GLY A 51 -9.17 -10.86 15.50
C GLY A 51 -9.16 -10.53 13.99
N VAL A 52 -10.21 -9.87 13.49
CA VAL A 52 -10.33 -9.43 12.10
C VAL A 52 -10.10 -7.92 12.03
N GLU A 53 -9.12 -7.49 11.24
CA GLU A 53 -8.95 -6.08 10.90
C GLU A 53 -10.11 -5.61 10.02
N LEU A 54 -10.92 -4.70 10.54
CA LEU A 54 -12.08 -4.15 9.84
C LEU A 54 -11.75 -2.92 9.04
N SER A 55 -10.77 -2.15 9.49
CA SER A 55 -10.47 -0.86 8.92
C SER A 55 -9.05 -0.45 9.24
N SER A 56 -8.39 0.21 8.31
CA SER A 56 -7.06 0.79 8.48
C SER A 56 -7.08 2.28 8.15
N GLY A 57 -6.28 3.05 8.85
CA GLY A 57 -6.22 4.50 8.67
C GLY A 57 -4.93 5.13 9.13
N ALA A 58 -4.80 6.43 8.84
CA ALA A 58 -3.67 7.23 9.29
C ALA A 58 -4.01 8.72 9.34
N ILE A 59 -3.32 9.46 10.21
CA ILE A 59 -3.14 10.90 10.04
C ILE A 59 -2.14 11.08 8.90
N ARG A 60 -2.49 11.87 7.90
CA ARG A 60 -1.71 12.01 6.66
C ARG A 60 -0.59 13.02 6.80
N ASN A 61 0.54 12.71 6.18
CA ASN A 61 1.60 13.69 5.99
C ASN A 61 1.17 14.68 4.89
N HIS A 62 0.88 15.91 5.30
CA HIS A 62 0.45 16.99 4.41
C HIS A 62 1.58 17.98 4.09
N ILE A 63 2.83 17.66 4.48
CA ILE A 63 3.99 18.54 4.35
C ILE A 63 4.91 17.97 3.25
N PRO A 64 5.02 18.62 2.06
CA PRO A 64 5.81 18.10 0.96
C PRO A 64 7.28 17.85 1.30
N ASP A 65 7.94 18.79 1.98
CA ASP A 65 9.37 18.66 2.33
C ASP A 65 9.63 17.48 3.28
N LEU A 66 8.71 17.24 4.23
CA LEU A 66 8.78 16.08 5.09
C LEU A 66 8.59 14.78 4.29
N MET A 67 7.68 14.78 3.33
CA MET A 67 7.45 13.63 2.46
C MET A 67 8.73 13.27 1.66
N TYR A 68 9.38 14.24 1.02
CA TYR A 68 10.64 14.00 0.34
C TYR A 68 11.70 13.40 1.26
N LYS A 69 11.79 13.90 2.49
CA LYS A 69 12.74 13.43 3.49
C LYS A 69 12.48 11.98 3.91
N LEU A 70 11.23 11.62 4.16
CA LEU A 70 10.84 10.25 4.51
C LEU A 70 11.08 9.28 3.36
N PHE A 71 10.71 9.66 2.13
CA PHE A 71 10.94 8.83 0.94
C PHE A 71 12.43 8.65 0.63
N SER A 72 13.28 9.63 0.94
CA SER A 72 14.73 9.49 0.76
C SER A 72 15.36 8.39 1.64
N ILE A 73 14.78 8.11 2.80
CA ILE A 73 15.24 7.03 3.69
C ILE A 73 15.10 5.66 3.04
N VAL A 74 14.05 5.47 2.26
CA VAL A 74 13.80 4.21 1.52
C VAL A 74 14.39 4.23 0.10
N GLY A 75 15.23 5.22 -0.21
CA GLY A 75 16.03 5.28 -1.43
C GLY A 75 15.39 6.00 -2.61
N TYR A 76 14.26 6.70 -2.44
CA TYR A 76 13.67 7.51 -3.52
C TYR A 76 14.33 8.90 -3.59
N SER A 77 14.77 9.30 -4.76
CA SER A 77 15.14 10.68 -5.04
C SER A 77 13.92 11.61 -5.11
N LYS A 78 14.14 12.91 -4.92
CA LYS A 78 13.08 13.91 -5.07
C LYS A 78 12.40 13.86 -6.44
N ASN A 79 13.18 13.61 -7.50
CA ASN A 79 12.66 13.49 -8.86
C ASN A 79 11.76 12.28 -9.05
N GLU A 80 12.11 11.15 -8.45
CA GLU A 80 11.26 9.94 -8.49
C GLU A 80 9.95 10.14 -7.74
N VAL A 81 9.99 10.78 -6.56
CA VAL A 81 8.79 11.13 -5.80
C VAL A 81 7.90 12.06 -6.62
N ASN A 82 8.46 13.10 -7.23
CA ASN A 82 7.70 14.01 -8.11
C ASN A 82 7.10 13.28 -9.31
N LYS A 83 7.87 12.41 -9.97
CA LYS A 83 7.38 11.65 -11.12
C LYS A 83 6.21 10.71 -10.75
N LYS A 84 6.29 10.05 -9.60
CA LYS A 84 5.28 9.08 -9.16
C LYS A 84 4.06 9.70 -8.51
N PHE A 85 4.24 10.82 -7.79
CA PHE A 85 3.21 11.42 -6.92
C PHE A 85 2.98 12.90 -7.21
N SER A 86 3.23 13.35 -8.45
CA SER A 86 3.16 14.76 -8.85
C SER A 86 1.84 15.45 -8.47
N GLY A 87 0.71 14.80 -8.77
CA GLY A 87 -0.62 15.35 -8.47
C GLY A 87 -0.82 15.61 -6.99
N MET A 88 -0.45 14.65 -6.14
CA MET A 88 -0.55 14.78 -4.69
C MET A 88 0.41 15.84 -4.14
N ILE A 89 1.69 15.81 -4.55
CA ILE A 89 2.68 16.81 -4.11
C ILE A 89 2.24 18.21 -4.49
N ASN A 90 1.75 18.40 -5.72
CA ASN A 90 1.24 19.69 -6.17
C ASN A 90 0.06 20.15 -5.30
N ALA A 91 -0.93 19.28 -5.06
CA ALA A 91 -2.07 19.62 -4.22
C ALA A 91 -1.63 20.02 -2.80
N LEU A 92 -0.73 19.26 -2.17
CA LEU A 92 -0.21 19.56 -0.83
C LEU A 92 0.59 20.87 -0.79
N SER A 93 1.24 21.26 -1.89
CA SER A 93 2.02 22.49 -1.99
C SER A 93 1.15 23.77 -1.93
N TYR A 94 -0.13 23.65 -2.16
CA TYR A 94 -1.09 24.77 -1.97
C TYR A 94 -1.56 24.94 -0.52
N GLY A 95 -1.01 24.19 0.44
CA GLY A 95 -1.32 24.35 1.86
C GLY A 95 -2.50 23.50 2.34
N ALA A 96 -2.43 22.20 2.12
CA ALA A 96 -3.43 21.28 2.67
C ALA A 96 -3.48 21.35 4.21
N PRO A 97 -4.67 21.34 4.83
CA PRO A 97 -4.79 21.29 6.28
C PRO A 97 -4.36 19.93 6.83
N PRO A 98 -4.03 19.85 8.12
CA PRO A 98 -3.90 18.55 8.80
C PRO A 98 -5.17 17.74 8.60
N HIS A 99 -5.02 16.50 8.15
CA HIS A 99 -6.14 15.60 7.86
C HIS A 99 -5.78 14.15 8.12
N GLY A 100 -6.78 13.33 8.22
CA GLY A 100 -6.65 11.88 8.36
C GLY A 100 -7.77 11.18 7.63
N GLY A 101 -7.70 9.86 7.61
CA GLY A 101 -8.72 9.05 6.98
C GLY A 101 -8.65 7.61 7.46
N ILE A 102 -9.76 6.91 7.26
CA ILE A 102 -9.90 5.50 7.58
C ILE A 102 -10.67 4.82 6.45
N ALA A 103 -10.30 3.60 6.12
CA ALA A 103 -10.90 2.81 5.05
C ALA A 103 -11.58 1.56 5.63
N PRO A 104 -12.89 1.59 5.91
CA PRO A 104 -13.62 0.42 6.38
C PRO A 104 -13.73 -0.65 5.29
N GLY A 105 -13.39 -1.89 5.66
CA GLY A 105 -13.57 -3.06 4.79
C GLY A 105 -15.01 -3.56 4.85
N VAL A 106 -15.86 -3.13 3.92
CA VAL A 106 -17.30 -3.46 3.92
C VAL A 106 -17.53 -4.96 3.96
N ASP A 107 -16.84 -5.73 3.12
CA ASP A 107 -16.99 -7.20 3.08
C ASP A 107 -16.60 -7.86 4.41
N ARG A 108 -15.57 -7.34 5.11
CA ARG A 108 -15.18 -7.85 6.42
C ARG A 108 -16.23 -7.54 7.48
N ILE A 109 -16.84 -6.36 7.43
CA ILE A 109 -17.95 -5.99 8.33
C ILE A 109 -19.15 -6.89 8.07
N VAL A 110 -19.52 -7.09 6.81
CA VAL A 110 -20.63 -7.98 6.43
C VAL A 110 -20.35 -9.43 6.88
N MET A 111 -19.12 -9.90 6.71
CA MET A 111 -18.70 -11.23 7.16
C MET A 111 -18.94 -11.42 8.66
N LEU A 112 -18.56 -10.44 9.49
CA LEU A 112 -18.78 -10.51 10.93
C LEU A 112 -20.26 -10.43 11.31
N LEU A 113 -21.02 -9.53 10.67
CA LEU A 113 -22.47 -9.40 10.92
C LEU A 113 -23.26 -10.66 10.52
N ALA A 114 -22.80 -11.35 9.48
CA ALA A 114 -23.40 -12.60 9.01
C ALA A 114 -22.86 -13.84 9.74
N ASP A 115 -22.02 -13.68 10.76
CA ASP A 115 -21.35 -14.75 11.51
C ASP A 115 -20.63 -15.76 10.59
N LYS A 116 -19.93 -15.24 9.57
CA LYS A 116 -19.15 -16.04 8.61
C LYS A 116 -17.67 -16.03 8.97
N LYS A 117 -17.00 -17.15 8.69
CA LYS A 117 -15.57 -17.32 8.97
C LYS A 117 -14.68 -16.96 7.79
N ASN A 118 -15.25 -16.89 6.59
CA ASN A 118 -14.50 -16.64 5.37
C ASN A 118 -15.17 -15.54 4.55
N ILE A 119 -14.40 -14.54 4.15
CA ILE A 119 -14.86 -13.41 3.33
C ILE A 119 -15.49 -13.86 2.00
N ARG A 120 -15.05 -15.01 1.45
CA ARG A 120 -15.64 -15.58 0.23
C ARG A 120 -17.10 -15.98 0.36
N GLU A 121 -17.60 -16.15 1.58
CA GLU A 121 -19.00 -16.48 1.83
C GLU A 121 -19.94 -15.28 1.70
N VAL A 122 -19.38 -14.05 1.71
CA VAL A 122 -20.14 -12.80 1.62
C VAL A 122 -19.82 -12.02 0.34
N THR A 123 -18.82 -12.45 -0.43
CA THR A 123 -18.47 -11.85 -1.72
C THR A 123 -19.25 -12.55 -2.84
N LEU A 124 -19.95 -11.80 -3.69
CA LEU A 124 -20.84 -12.36 -4.70
C LEU A 124 -20.08 -13.21 -5.73
N PHE A 125 -18.91 -12.77 -6.18
CA PHE A 125 -18.04 -13.47 -7.14
C PHE A 125 -16.63 -13.60 -6.56
N PRO A 126 -16.41 -14.55 -5.61
CA PRO A 126 -15.13 -14.67 -4.95
C PRO A 126 -14.07 -15.30 -5.85
N MET A 127 -12.88 -14.73 -5.88
CA MET A 127 -11.74 -15.40 -6.47
C MET A 127 -11.25 -16.54 -5.58
N ASN A 128 -10.71 -17.59 -6.19
CA ASN A 128 -10.02 -18.66 -5.48
C ASN A 128 -8.60 -18.22 -5.03
N GLN A 129 -7.86 -19.13 -4.38
CA GLN A 129 -6.51 -18.85 -3.88
C GLN A 129 -5.48 -18.61 -5.01
N ASN A 130 -5.77 -19.03 -6.23
CA ASN A 130 -4.93 -18.79 -7.41
C ASN A 130 -5.30 -17.49 -8.14
N ALA A 131 -6.10 -16.62 -7.52
CA ALA A 131 -6.62 -15.40 -8.13
C ALA A 131 -7.43 -15.67 -9.41
N GLN A 132 -8.21 -16.76 -9.43
CA GLN A 132 -9.09 -17.14 -10.54
C GLN A 132 -10.55 -16.90 -10.15
N ASP A 133 -11.29 -16.26 -11.01
CA ASP A 133 -12.75 -16.21 -10.98
C ASP A 133 -13.28 -17.38 -11.82
N LEU A 134 -13.76 -18.42 -11.14
CA LEU A 134 -14.24 -19.64 -11.78
C LEU A 134 -15.60 -19.44 -12.51
N MET A 135 -16.33 -18.39 -12.16
CA MET A 135 -17.60 -18.10 -12.77
C MET A 135 -17.43 -17.38 -14.12
N MET A 136 -16.46 -16.47 -14.17
CA MET A 136 -16.15 -15.68 -15.37
C MET A 136 -15.05 -16.31 -16.23
N ASP A 137 -14.48 -17.45 -15.80
CA ASP A 137 -13.32 -18.09 -16.43
C ASP A 137 -12.13 -17.11 -16.59
N ALA A 138 -11.86 -16.34 -15.54
CA ALA A 138 -10.80 -15.34 -15.52
C ALA A 138 -9.66 -15.74 -14.54
N PRO A 139 -8.40 -15.42 -14.87
CA PRO A 139 -7.92 -14.76 -16.09
C PRO A 139 -7.93 -15.68 -17.32
N SER A 140 -8.27 -15.12 -18.48
CA SER A 140 -8.21 -15.80 -19.77
C SER A 140 -7.02 -15.35 -20.61
N ASN A 141 -6.73 -16.11 -21.68
CA ASN A 141 -5.69 -15.71 -22.61
C ASN A 141 -6.10 -14.45 -23.37
N VAL A 142 -5.11 -13.63 -23.71
CA VAL A 142 -5.29 -12.42 -24.52
C VAL A 142 -5.01 -12.76 -25.97
N ASP A 143 -5.85 -12.29 -26.89
CA ASP A 143 -5.68 -12.48 -28.33
C ASP A 143 -4.48 -11.67 -28.87
N GLU A 144 -3.77 -12.25 -29.84
CA GLU A 144 -2.61 -11.57 -30.46
C GLU A 144 -3.01 -10.25 -31.15
N ALA A 145 -4.24 -10.15 -31.65
CA ALA A 145 -4.74 -8.91 -32.24
C ALA A 145 -4.81 -7.79 -31.22
N GLN A 146 -5.31 -8.07 -30.00
CA GLN A 146 -5.36 -7.10 -28.89
C GLN A 146 -3.95 -6.66 -28.46
N LEU A 147 -3.01 -7.60 -28.37
CA LEU A 147 -1.62 -7.28 -28.05
C LEU A 147 -0.99 -6.35 -29.09
N LYS A 148 -1.25 -6.63 -30.37
CA LYS A 148 -0.76 -5.82 -31.49
C LYS A 148 -1.34 -4.40 -31.46
N ASP A 149 -2.64 -4.26 -31.23
CA ASP A 149 -3.33 -2.96 -31.15
C ASP A 149 -2.78 -2.10 -30.00
N LEU A 150 -2.37 -2.72 -28.89
CA LEU A 150 -1.77 -2.06 -27.74
C LEU A 150 -0.25 -1.85 -27.87
N GLY A 151 0.38 -2.37 -28.92
CA GLY A 151 1.85 -2.33 -29.07
C GLY A 151 2.61 -3.14 -28.01
N ILE A 152 1.99 -4.19 -27.46
CA ILE A 152 2.55 -5.03 -26.37
C ILE A 152 3.00 -6.37 -26.95
N LYS A 153 4.10 -6.90 -26.41
CA LYS A 153 4.57 -8.26 -26.68
C LYS A 153 4.73 -9.03 -25.37
N ILE A 154 4.29 -10.29 -25.36
CA ILE A 154 4.53 -11.21 -24.25
C ILE A 154 5.93 -11.80 -24.42
N GLU A 155 6.84 -11.48 -23.51
CA GLU A 155 8.13 -12.16 -23.42
C GLU A 155 7.97 -13.48 -22.67
N LYS A 156 8.15 -14.60 -23.36
CA LYS A 156 8.24 -15.90 -22.72
C LYS A 156 9.56 -15.94 -21.94
N LYS A 157 9.50 -16.03 -20.60
CA LYS A 157 10.70 -16.35 -19.81
C LYS A 157 11.36 -17.58 -20.41
N LYS A 158 12.60 -17.45 -20.88
CA LYS A 158 13.42 -18.63 -21.18
C LYS A 158 13.50 -19.44 -19.89
N ASN A 159 12.92 -20.64 -19.89
CA ASN A 159 13.12 -21.58 -18.80
C ASN A 159 14.64 -21.76 -18.65
N SER A 160 15.23 -21.18 -17.63
CA SER A 160 16.55 -21.55 -17.16
C SER A 160 16.44 -22.96 -16.55
N ARG A 161 16.37 -23.97 -17.40
CA ARG A 161 16.78 -25.32 -17.02
C ARG A 161 18.28 -25.26 -16.96
N GLY A 162 18.84 -25.30 -15.79
CA GLY A 162 20.25 -25.34 -15.57
C GLY A 162 20.56 -25.68 -14.13
N PHE A 163 20.73 -26.97 -13.90
CA PHE A 163 21.39 -27.67 -12.80
C PHE A 163 20.75 -27.63 -11.43
#